data_30d8eecaa5a4ccc52b2196bd368b485b
#
_entry.id   30d8eecaa5a4ccc52b2196bd368b485b
#
_cell.length_a   1.000
_cell.length_b   1.000
_cell.length_c   1.000
_cell.angle_alpha   90.00
_cell.angle_beta   90.00
_cell.angle_gamma   90.00
#
_symmetry.space_group_name_H-M   'P 1'
#
loop_
_entity.id
_entity.type
_entity.pdbx_description
1 polymer ?
#
loop_
_entity_poly.entity_id
_entity_poly.type
_entity_poly.pdbx_seq_one_letter_code
_entity_poly.pdbx_strand_id
1 'polypeptide(L)'
;MANQVLHTIEKKAKQMLWNLVGACAGKAPNPPDLPLDFTGIQTVLVIRPDRLGDVVLSTPVYETLKKAFPHLHISVLAASAQAELLADNPNISQVFVFDPKQPLNVFRQLRDEQFDLALTLNKKFSATATFFTLCSGAKIRVGYNHPENAWAHNIRVSLEGPPRHESENNLDLLRALGIEETQSQPRLYFNSAETRKIADLMQQYRPTREQPVVMVKSGTRIAKWGWRWEKFQTVIERLLELDKAQVWLVNGPGEEAELQTAIANMQRKPQLLPLLTAKELALLMQECDVLLCNHTGIMHLASAVDKPVCVIFKHGEIKRWGPLNSGSVVLEERDDDSLSSDTVLNTLLEMLNKEKS
;
A
#
# COMPACT_ATOMS: atom_id res chain seq x y z
N MET A 1 -26.60 -22.54 -1.27
CA MET A 1 -27.25 -22.17 -2.53
C MET A 1 -27.85 -20.75 -2.48
N ALA A 2 -28.70 -20.40 -1.51
CA ALA A 2 -29.33 -19.07 -1.45
C ALA A 2 -28.32 -17.89 -1.46
N ASN A 3 -27.25 -17.94 -0.68
CA ASN A 3 -26.21 -16.91 -0.65
C ASN A 3 -25.44 -16.74 -1.97
N GLN A 4 -25.24 -17.83 -2.74
CA GLN A 4 -24.59 -17.75 -4.05
C GLN A 4 -25.51 -17.11 -5.10
N VAL A 5 -26.79 -17.42 -5.04
CA VAL A 5 -27.80 -16.82 -5.95
C VAL A 5 -27.93 -15.33 -5.65
N LEU A 6 -28.02 -14.94 -4.37
CA LEU A 6 -28.10 -13.54 -3.96
C LEU A 6 -26.86 -12.74 -4.42
N HIS A 7 -25.68 -13.28 -4.24
CA HIS A 7 -24.42 -12.66 -4.70
C HIS A 7 -24.35 -12.52 -6.23
N THR A 8 -24.89 -13.50 -6.96
CA THR A 8 -24.94 -13.45 -8.43
C THR A 8 -25.93 -12.39 -8.92
N ILE A 9 -27.09 -12.26 -8.27
CA ILE A 9 -28.09 -11.23 -8.57
C ILE A 9 -27.52 -9.83 -8.28
N GLU A 10 -26.88 -9.65 -7.14
CA GLU A 10 -26.25 -8.38 -6.76
C GLU A 10 -25.15 -7.98 -7.78
N LYS A 11 -24.34 -8.92 -8.21
CA LYS A 11 -23.30 -8.69 -9.22
C LYS A 11 -23.90 -8.27 -10.57
N LYS A 12 -24.98 -8.93 -11.01
CA LYS A 12 -25.68 -8.58 -12.25
C LYS A 12 -26.35 -7.21 -12.17
N ALA A 13 -26.98 -6.88 -11.03
CA ALA A 13 -27.59 -5.57 -10.82
C ALA A 13 -26.54 -4.44 -10.82
N LYS A 14 -25.42 -4.64 -10.15
CA LYS A 14 -24.26 -3.72 -10.20
C LYS A 14 -23.74 -3.54 -11.62
N GLN A 15 -23.62 -4.61 -12.38
CA GLN A 15 -23.18 -4.54 -13.77
C GLN A 15 -24.17 -3.78 -14.66
N MET A 16 -25.47 -4.02 -14.49
CA MET A 16 -26.51 -3.33 -15.25
C MET A 16 -26.53 -1.82 -14.93
N LEU A 17 -26.44 -1.47 -13.65
CA LEU A 17 -26.33 -0.07 -13.22
C LEU A 17 -25.06 0.58 -13.81
N TRP A 18 -23.96 -0.13 -13.80
CA TRP A 18 -22.70 0.35 -14.35
C TRP A 18 -22.76 0.58 -15.87
N ASN A 19 -23.43 -0.30 -16.60
CA ASN A 19 -23.67 -0.14 -18.04
C ASN A 19 -24.57 1.09 -18.33
N LEU A 20 -25.57 1.36 -17.47
CA LEU A 20 -26.38 2.57 -17.57
C LEU A 20 -25.56 3.83 -17.33
N VAL A 21 -24.69 3.84 -16.34
CA VAL A 21 -23.74 4.95 -16.09
C VAL A 21 -22.87 5.19 -17.33
N GLY A 22 -22.34 4.13 -17.95
CA GLY A 22 -21.57 4.23 -19.19
C GLY A 22 -22.38 4.81 -20.37
N ALA A 23 -23.63 4.37 -20.52
CA ALA A 23 -24.52 4.90 -21.57
C ALA A 23 -24.84 6.40 -21.34
N CYS A 24 -25.03 6.84 -20.12
CA CYS A 24 -25.27 8.24 -19.77
C CYS A 24 -24.00 9.10 -19.90
N ALA A 25 -22.83 8.56 -19.57
CA ALA A 25 -21.54 9.27 -19.67
C ALA A 25 -21.10 9.52 -21.12
N GLY A 26 -21.64 8.76 -22.07
CA GLY A 26 -21.26 8.85 -23.49
C GLY A 26 -19.90 8.24 -23.78
N LYS A 27 -19.34 8.56 -24.95
CA LYS A 27 -18.01 8.09 -25.33
C LYS A 27 -16.91 8.92 -24.66
N ALA A 28 -15.79 8.28 -24.36
CA ALA A 28 -14.58 9.01 -23.94
C ALA A 28 -14.22 10.06 -25.01
N PRO A 29 -13.64 11.21 -24.64
CA PRO A 29 -13.08 12.15 -25.58
C PRO A 29 -12.06 11.47 -26.51
N ASN A 30 -11.80 12.06 -27.68
CA ASN A 30 -10.73 11.56 -28.55
C ASN A 30 -9.41 11.56 -27.77
N PRO A 31 -8.57 10.51 -27.92
CA PRO A 31 -7.26 10.50 -27.31
C PRO A 31 -6.41 11.63 -27.88
N PRO A 32 -5.56 12.28 -27.08
CA PRO A 32 -4.56 13.22 -27.59
C PRO A 32 -3.45 12.45 -28.33
N ASP A 33 -2.62 13.21 -29.06
CA ASP A 33 -1.40 12.67 -29.64
C ASP A 33 -0.41 12.23 -28.53
N LEU A 34 0.36 11.18 -28.80
CA LEU A 34 1.38 10.64 -27.91
C LEU A 34 2.75 10.70 -28.60
N PRO A 35 3.85 11.02 -27.85
CA PRO A 35 3.90 11.33 -26.43
C PRO A 35 3.11 12.60 -26.08
N LEU A 36 2.53 12.62 -24.85
CA LEU A 36 1.69 13.72 -24.41
C LEU A 36 2.51 15.00 -24.22
N ASP A 37 2.02 16.11 -24.80
CA ASP A 37 2.58 17.44 -24.51
C ASP A 37 2.05 17.96 -23.18
N PHE A 38 2.95 18.13 -22.20
CA PHE A 38 2.64 18.62 -20.87
C PHE A 38 2.68 20.15 -20.71
N THR A 39 3.01 20.91 -21.77
CA THR A 39 3.11 22.38 -21.67
C THR A 39 1.79 23.05 -21.30
N GLY A 40 0.67 22.48 -21.74
CA GLY A 40 -0.69 22.96 -21.43
C GLY A 40 -1.35 22.30 -20.22
N ILE A 41 -0.69 21.37 -19.55
CA ILE A 41 -1.24 20.64 -18.39
C ILE A 41 -0.73 21.29 -17.10
N GLN A 42 -1.64 21.71 -16.24
CA GLN A 42 -1.33 22.32 -14.93
C GLN A 42 -1.77 21.44 -13.78
N THR A 43 -2.93 20.78 -13.91
CA THR A 43 -3.58 20.06 -12.81
C THR A 43 -3.74 18.59 -13.14
N VAL A 44 -3.25 17.73 -12.25
CA VAL A 44 -3.30 16.27 -12.38
C VAL A 44 -4.01 15.67 -11.18
N LEU A 45 -5.02 14.83 -11.43
CA LEU A 45 -5.63 14.00 -10.40
C LEU A 45 -5.15 12.56 -10.52
N VAL A 46 -4.53 12.04 -9.48
CA VAL A 46 -4.19 10.62 -9.35
C VAL A 46 -5.22 9.93 -8.46
N ILE A 47 -5.86 8.90 -8.97
CA ILE A 47 -6.98 8.22 -8.31
C ILE A 47 -6.50 6.86 -7.78
N ARG A 48 -6.45 6.73 -6.43
CA ARG A 48 -6.04 5.49 -5.74
C ARG A 48 -6.82 5.32 -4.42
N PRO A 49 -8.15 5.16 -4.43
CA PRO A 49 -8.97 5.01 -3.23
C PRO A 49 -8.93 3.57 -2.69
N ASP A 50 -7.74 2.97 -2.62
CA ASP A 50 -7.56 1.55 -2.32
C ASP A 50 -6.95 1.31 -0.93
N ARG A 51 -6.33 0.15 -0.76
CA ARG A 51 -5.73 -0.30 0.50
C ARG A 51 -4.38 0.37 0.75
N LEU A 52 -3.92 0.24 1.99
CA LEU A 52 -2.65 0.76 2.46
C LEU A 52 -1.47 0.49 1.51
N GLY A 53 -1.23 -0.78 1.18
CA GLY A 53 -0.12 -1.17 0.29
C GLY A 53 -0.23 -0.56 -1.10
N ASP A 54 -1.44 -0.52 -1.66
CA ASP A 54 -1.68 0.07 -2.98
C ASP A 54 -1.33 1.56 -3.00
N VAL A 55 -1.68 2.30 -1.94
CA VAL A 55 -1.39 3.73 -1.82
C VAL A 55 0.11 3.96 -1.65
N VAL A 56 0.80 3.19 -0.81
CA VAL A 56 2.26 3.26 -0.67
C VAL A 56 2.95 3.01 -2.01
N LEU A 57 2.55 1.96 -2.73
CA LEU A 57 3.13 1.60 -4.03
C LEU A 57 2.77 2.57 -5.17
N SER A 58 1.90 3.54 -4.94
CA SER A 58 1.61 4.61 -5.89
C SER A 58 2.50 5.85 -5.73
N THR A 59 3.25 5.96 -4.63
CA THR A 59 4.08 7.15 -4.36
C THR A 59 5.13 7.44 -5.44
N PRO A 60 5.73 6.46 -6.14
CA PRO A 60 6.63 6.72 -7.25
C PRO A 60 6.02 7.49 -8.42
N VAL A 61 4.70 7.40 -8.62
CA VAL A 61 4.00 8.13 -9.68
C VAL A 61 4.07 9.64 -9.44
N TYR A 62 3.88 10.08 -8.20
CA TYR A 62 3.90 11.51 -7.84
C TYR A 62 5.33 12.08 -7.97
N GLU A 63 6.32 11.35 -7.49
CA GLU A 63 7.73 11.72 -7.58
C GLU A 63 8.17 11.82 -9.05
N THR A 64 7.84 10.83 -9.87
CA THR A 64 8.17 10.82 -11.30
C THR A 64 7.54 12.00 -12.04
N LEU A 65 6.24 12.26 -11.83
CA LEU A 65 5.55 13.39 -12.44
C LEU A 65 6.18 14.73 -12.02
N LYS A 66 6.44 14.90 -10.72
CA LYS A 66 6.97 16.16 -10.20
C LYS A 66 8.40 16.41 -10.63
N LYS A 67 9.21 15.35 -10.75
CA LYS A 67 10.59 15.42 -11.27
C LYS A 67 10.60 15.80 -12.75
N ALA A 68 9.73 15.19 -13.56
CA ALA A 68 9.66 15.47 -15.00
C ALA A 68 9.04 16.85 -15.28
N PHE A 69 8.04 17.26 -14.50
CA PHE A 69 7.25 18.49 -14.69
C PHE A 69 7.02 19.21 -13.36
N PRO A 70 7.99 20.00 -12.88
CA PRO A 70 7.93 20.65 -11.55
C PRO A 70 6.74 21.62 -11.38
N HIS A 71 6.18 22.14 -12.46
CA HIS A 71 5.04 23.07 -12.45
C HIS A 71 3.69 22.40 -12.14
N LEU A 72 3.57 21.08 -12.30
CA LEU A 72 2.31 20.40 -12.13
C LEU A 72 1.78 20.48 -10.69
N HIS A 73 0.51 20.78 -10.56
CA HIS A 73 -0.26 20.65 -9.32
C HIS A 73 -0.86 19.24 -9.27
N ILE A 74 -0.24 18.35 -8.47
CA ILE A 74 -0.62 16.96 -8.36
C ILE A 74 -1.55 16.79 -7.16
N SER A 75 -2.79 16.40 -7.42
CA SER A 75 -3.78 16.05 -6.42
C SER A 75 -3.99 14.55 -6.39
N VAL A 76 -4.24 14.00 -5.21
CA VAL A 76 -4.46 12.54 -5.04
C VAL A 76 -5.80 12.29 -4.38
N LEU A 77 -6.60 11.40 -4.95
CA LEU A 77 -7.80 10.86 -4.31
C LEU A 77 -7.45 9.55 -3.60
N ALA A 78 -7.51 9.55 -2.28
CA ALA A 78 -7.27 8.39 -1.42
C ALA A 78 -8.44 8.12 -0.47
N ALA A 79 -8.58 6.90 0.03
CA ALA A 79 -9.53 6.62 1.10
C ALA A 79 -9.07 7.25 2.42
N SER A 80 -10.01 7.58 3.31
CA SER A 80 -9.74 8.32 4.55
C SER A 80 -8.64 7.72 5.42
N ALA A 81 -8.63 6.39 5.56
CA ALA A 81 -7.62 5.70 6.37
C ALA A 81 -6.19 5.74 5.77
N GLN A 82 -6.04 6.08 4.48
CA GLN A 82 -4.76 6.13 3.77
C GLN A 82 -4.31 7.55 3.42
N ALA A 83 -5.19 8.52 3.54
CA ALA A 83 -4.88 9.92 3.19
C ALA A 83 -3.74 10.49 4.04
N GLU A 84 -3.66 10.10 5.32
CA GLU A 84 -2.60 10.51 6.24
C GLU A 84 -1.20 10.10 5.75
N LEU A 85 -1.07 8.94 5.09
CA LEU A 85 0.22 8.48 4.53
C LEU A 85 0.78 9.42 3.47
N LEU A 86 -0.08 10.15 2.79
CA LEU A 86 0.28 11.05 1.70
C LEU A 86 0.51 12.49 2.20
N ALA A 87 0.15 12.78 3.44
CA ALA A 87 0.41 14.07 4.04
C ALA A 87 1.93 14.34 4.08
N ASP A 88 2.30 15.59 3.96
CA ASP A 88 3.69 16.06 3.94
C ASP A 88 4.54 15.58 2.75
N ASN A 89 3.94 14.89 1.76
CA ASN A 89 4.65 14.52 0.54
C ASN A 89 4.86 15.75 -0.35
N PRO A 90 6.12 16.20 -0.57
CA PRO A 90 6.41 17.43 -1.31
C PRO A 90 6.00 17.36 -2.79
N ASN A 91 5.72 16.17 -3.31
CA ASN A 91 5.29 15.96 -4.69
C ASN A 91 3.76 16.06 -4.85
N ILE A 92 3.00 16.18 -3.76
CA ILE A 92 1.54 16.23 -3.75
C ILE A 92 1.10 17.65 -3.30
N SER A 93 0.29 18.29 -4.12
CA SER A 93 -0.28 19.61 -3.79
C SER A 93 -1.50 19.50 -2.88
N GLN A 94 -2.32 18.44 -3.06
CA GLN A 94 -3.57 18.27 -2.31
C GLN A 94 -3.98 16.79 -2.24
N VAL A 95 -4.55 16.38 -1.11
CA VAL A 95 -5.17 15.06 -0.94
C VAL A 95 -6.68 15.21 -0.76
N PHE A 96 -7.43 14.65 -1.69
CA PHE A 96 -8.88 14.50 -1.58
C PHE A 96 -9.21 13.21 -0.84
N VAL A 97 -10.05 13.33 0.19
CA VAL A 97 -10.37 12.18 1.05
C VAL A 97 -11.71 11.58 0.63
N PHE A 98 -11.67 10.34 0.16
CA PHE A 98 -12.88 9.58 -0.11
C PHE A 98 -13.38 8.87 1.15
N ASP A 99 -14.52 9.29 1.64
CA ASP A 99 -15.28 8.58 2.67
C ASP A 99 -16.51 7.92 2.01
N PRO A 100 -16.59 6.57 2.01
CA PRO A 100 -17.77 5.87 1.48
C PRO A 100 -19.09 6.25 2.13
N LYS A 101 -19.07 6.79 3.37
CA LYS A 101 -20.26 7.26 4.09
C LYS A 101 -20.74 8.64 3.59
N GLN A 102 -19.84 9.42 2.98
CA GLN A 102 -20.12 10.77 2.50
C GLN A 102 -19.54 11.02 1.10
N PRO A 103 -19.89 10.21 0.09
CA PRO A 103 -19.26 10.25 -1.22
C PRO A 103 -19.50 11.57 -1.99
N LEU A 104 -20.61 12.28 -1.68
CA LEU A 104 -20.96 13.52 -2.36
C LEU A 104 -20.04 14.70 -2.00
N ASN A 105 -19.37 14.64 -0.85
CA ASN A 105 -18.48 15.73 -0.43
C ASN A 105 -17.26 15.83 -1.37
N VAL A 106 -16.58 14.70 -1.58
CA VAL A 106 -15.42 14.65 -2.47
C VAL A 106 -15.80 14.84 -3.94
N PHE A 107 -16.99 14.38 -4.33
CA PHE A 107 -17.51 14.60 -5.69
C PHE A 107 -17.57 16.10 -6.06
N ARG A 108 -18.15 16.93 -5.18
CA ARG A 108 -18.23 18.38 -5.42
C ARG A 108 -16.85 19.02 -5.50
N GLN A 109 -15.96 18.67 -4.57
CA GLN A 109 -14.58 19.19 -4.56
C GLN A 109 -13.83 18.87 -5.85
N LEU A 110 -13.90 17.61 -6.32
CA LEU A 110 -13.23 17.21 -7.56
C LEU A 110 -13.78 17.93 -8.80
N ARG A 111 -15.09 18.17 -8.83
CA ARG A 111 -15.73 18.85 -9.95
C ARG A 111 -15.37 20.33 -10.05
N ASP A 112 -15.18 20.97 -8.90
CA ASP A 112 -14.87 22.41 -8.83
C ASP A 112 -13.41 22.69 -9.29
N GLU A 113 -12.50 21.72 -9.15
CA GLU A 113 -11.08 21.87 -9.54
C GLU A 113 -10.81 21.80 -11.05
N GLN A 114 -11.64 21.13 -11.84
CA GLN A 114 -11.49 20.99 -13.31
C GLN A 114 -10.08 20.53 -13.74
N PHE A 115 -9.74 19.29 -13.46
CA PHE A 115 -8.43 18.73 -13.79
C PHE A 115 -8.17 18.62 -15.30
N ASP A 116 -6.91 18.85 -15.71
CA ASP A 116 -6.47 18.65 -17.10
C ASP A 116 -6.27 17.17 -17.40
N LEU A 117 -5.66 16.43 -16.46
CA LEU A 117 -5.28 15.03 -16.56
C LEU A 117 -5.78 14.23 -15.34
N ALA A 118 -6.38 13.07 -15.57
CA ALA A 118 -6.72 12.10 -14.52
C ALA A 118 -6.05 10.75 -14.79
N LEU A 119 -5.37 10.22 -13.77
CA LEU A 119 -4.69 8.91 -13.80
C LEU A 119 -5.40 7.94 -12.85
N THR A 120 -5.95 6.85 -13.38
CA THR A 120 -6.63 5.80 -12.60
C THR A 120 -5.69 4.61 -12.45
N LEU A 121 -5.01 4.49 -11.29
CA LEU A 121 -3.94 3.52 -11.08
C LEU A 121 -4.40 2.07 -10.87
N ASN A 122 -5.69 1.83 -10.84
CA ASN A 122 -6.26 0.50 -10.57
C ASN A 122 -6.02 -0.46 -11.74
N LYS A 123 -5.07 -1.40 -11.59
CA LYS A 123 -4.85 -2.47 -12.58
C LYS A 123 -6.01 -3.48 -12.62
N LYS A 124 -6.77 -3.64 -11.54
CA LYS A 124 -8.06 -4.35 -11.54
C LYS A 124 -9.18 -3.33 -11.71
N PHE A 125 -10.23 -3.71 -12.45
CA PHE A 125 -11.38 -2.84 -12.59
C PHE A 125 -11.94 -2.39 -11.23
N SER A 126 -12.15 -1.08 -11.10
CA SER A 126 -12.75 -0.44 -9.94
C SER A 126 -13.82 0.56 -10.41
N ALA A 127 -15.08 0.24 -10.13
CA ALA A 127 -16.19 1.13 -10.44
C ALA A 127 -16.06 2.49 -9.71
N THR A 128 -15.63 2.47 -8.45
CA THR A 128 -15.40 3.67 -7.65
C THR A 128 -14.34 4.57 -8.27
N ALA A 129 -13.17 4.01 -8.63
CA ALA A 129 -12.10 4.78 -9.24
C ALA A 129 -12.53 5.33 -10.61
N THR A 130 -13.19 4.52 -11.43
CA THR A 130 -13.72 4.96 -12.75
C THR A 130 -14.77 6.06 -12.60
N PHE A 131 -15.64 5.98 -11.61
CA PHE A 131 -16.61 7.04 -11.32
C PHE A 131 -15.90 8.36 -11.00
N PHE A 132 -14.89 8.36 -10.14
CA PHE A 132 -14.14 9.56 -9.81
C PHE A 132 -13.30 10.09 -10.98
N THR A 133 -12.88 9.22 -11.89
CA THR A 133 -12.25 9.66 -13.14
C THR A 133 -13.18 10.56 -13.96
N LEU A 134 -14.47 10.22 -14.04
CA LEU A 134 -15.46 11.05 -14.71
C LEU A 134 -15.73 12.35 -13.92
N CYS A 135 -15.82 12.24 -12.62
CA CYS A 135 -16.11 13.38 -11.74
C CYS A 135 -15.00 14.43 -11.77
N SER A 136 -13.78 14.06 -12.14
CA SER A 136 -12.63 14.97 -12.25
C SER A 136 -12.81 16.07 -13.31
N GLY A 137 -13.73 15.86 -14.27
CA GLY A 137 -13.88 16.74 -15.42
C GLY A 137 -12.70 16.71 -16.42
N ALA A 138 -11.66 15.92 -16.15
CA ALA A 138 -10.45 15.88 -16.95
C ALA A 138 -10.74 15.51 -18.42
N LYS A 139 -10.14 16.25 -19.35
CA LYS A 139 -10.20 15.96 -20.78
C LYS A 139 -9.32 14.77 -21.16
N ILE A 140 -8.19 14.61 -20.47
CA ILE A 140 -7.25 13.50 -20.64
C ILE A 140 -7.41 12.55 -19.46
N ARG A 141 -7.82 11.31 -19.75
CA ARG A 141 -8.12 10.30 -18.73
C ARG A 141 -7.42 9.00 -19.05
N VAL A 142 -6.45 8.64 -18.22
CA VAL A 142 -5.58 7.47 -18.40
C VAL A 142 -5.98 6.39 -17.42
N GLY A 143 -6.05 5.17 -17.88
CA GLY A 143 -6.30 4.01 -17.01
C GLY A 143 -6.06 2.70 -17.75
N TYR A 144 -6.14 1.59 -17.04
CA TYR A 144 -6.00 0.28 -17.63
C TYR A 144 -7.22 -0.09 -18.49
N ASN A 145 -6.95 -0.83 -19.57
CA ASN A 145 -7.94 -1.21 -20.57
C ASN A 145 -8.82 -2.36 -20.07
N HIS A 146 -9.97 -2.02 -19.49
CA HIS A 146 -11.02 -2.95 -19.15
C HIS A 146 -12.25 -2.72 -20.01
N PRO A 147 -12.99 -3.77 -20.45
CA PRO A 147 -14.24 -3.60 -21.17
C PRO A 147 -15.24 -2.73 -20.39
N GLU A 148 -15.26 -2.86 -19.06
CA GLU A 148 -16.20 -2.16 -18.20
C GLU A 148 -15.96 -0.65 -18.07
N ASN A 149 -14.75 -0.16 -18.38
CA ASN A 149 -14.40 1.26 -18.29
C ASN A 149 -13.88 1.88 -19.58
N ALA A 150 -14.00 1.18 -20.70
CA ALA A 150 -13.52 1.64 -22.01
C ALA A 150 -14.09 2.99 -22.46
N TRP A 151 -15.28 3.34 -21.97
CA TRP A 151 -15.95 4.62 -22.22
C TRP A 151 -15.48 5.75 -21.29
N ALA A 152 -14.77 5.44 -20.21
CA ALA A 152 -14.32 6.43 -19.24
C ALA A 152 -12.91 6.97 -19.53
N HIS A 153 -12.01 6.16 -20.11
CA HIS A 153 -10.62 6.51 -20.39
C HIS A 153 -10.37 6.68 -21.89
N ASN A 154 -9.74 7.77 -22.28
CA ASN A 154 -9.34 8.00 -23.67
C ASN A 154 -7.90 7.55 -23.97
N ILE A 155 -7.05 7.37 -22.94
CA ILE A 155 -5.78 6.67 -23.05
C ILE A 155 -5.88 5.38 -22.20
N ARG A 156 -5.73 4.24 -22.87
CA ARG A 156 -5.94 2.92 -22.23
C ARG A 156 -4.70 2.05 -22.33
N VAL A 157 -4.12 1.77 -21.17
CA VAL A 157 -2.90 0.96 -21.04
C VAL A 157 -3.28 -0.52 -21.05
N SER A 158 -2.55 -1.32 -21.82
CA SER A 158 -2.79 -2.77 -21.92
C SER A 158 -2.63 -3.45 -20.55
N LEU A 159 -3.48 -4.44 -20.30
CA LEU A 159 -3.34 -5.36 -19.17
C LEU A 159 -2.34 -6.48 -19.44
N GLU A 160 -1.99 -6.67 -20.70
CA GLU A 160 -1.09 -7.71 -21.16
C GLU A 160 0.37 -7.30 -20.93
N GLY A 161 1.20 -8.29 -20.65
CA GLY A 161 2.63 -8.11 -20.45
C GLY A 161 3.18 -9.07 -19.40
N PRO A 162 4.49 -9.10 -19.22
CA PRO A 162 5.11 -9.94 -18.20
C PRO A 162 4.68 -9.50 -16.79
N PRO A 163 4.62 -10.43 -15.83
CA PRO A 163 4.34 -10.08 -14.44
C PRO A 163 5.39 -9.07 -13.93
N ARG A 164 4.92 -7.90 -13.51
CA ARG A 164 5.73 -6.82 -12.93
C ARG A 164 5.26 -6.51 -11.52
N HIS A 165 6.14 -5.86 -10.76
CA HIS A 165 5.77 -5.34 -9.46
C HIS A 165 4.64 -4.31 -9.57
N GLU A 166 3.76 -4.19 -8.56
CA GLU A 166 2.61 -3.27 -8.62
C GLU A 166 3.04 -1.81 -8.73
N SER A 167 4.16 -1.43 -8.12
CA SER A 167 4.78 -0.12 -8.29
C SER A 167 5.13 0.16 -9.76
N GLU A 168 5.73 -0.81 -10.47
CA GLU A 168 6.02 -0.72 -11.90
C GLU A 168 4.75 -0.64 -12.74
N ASN A 169 3.71 -1.42 -12.36
CA ASN A 169 2.42 -1.31 -13.03
C ASN A 169 1.84 0.12 -12.90
N ASN A 170 1.95 0.76 -11.75
CA ASN A 170 1.49 2.14 -11.59
C ASN A 170 2.23 3.10 -12.54
N LEU A 171 3.52 2.88 -12.79
CA LEU A 171 4.35 3.69 -13.68
C LEU A 171 4.09 3.41 -15.17
N ASP A 172 3.49 2.28 -15.53
CA ASP A 172 3.11 1.99 -16.92
C ASP A 172 2.13 3.04 -17.49
N LEU A 173 1.31 3.68 -16.64
CA LEU A 173 0.44 4.76 -17.06
C LEU A 173 1.24 6.00 -17.48
N LEU A 174 2.35 6.26 -16.83
CA LEU A 174 3.24 7.38 -17.18
C LEU A 174 4.05 7.08 -18.45
N ARG A 175 4.52 5.85 -18.60
CA ARG A 175 5.20 5.39 -19.82
C ARG A 175 4.30 5.51 -21.05
N ALA A 176 3.00 5.21 -20.88
CA ALA A 176 2.02 5.39 -21.96
C ALA A 176 1.83 6.87 -22.36
N LEU A 177 2.24 7.81 -21.52
CA LEU A 177 2.26 9.24 -21.82
C LEU A 177 3.60 9.73 -22.39
N GLY A 178 4.60 8.86 -22.51
CA GLY A 178 5.94 9.19 -23.00
C GLY A 178 6.94 9.56 -21.90
N ILE A 179 6.64 9.29 -20.64
CA ILE A 179 7.58 9.51 -19.51
C ILE A 179 8.36 8.23 -19.27
N GLU A 180 9.59 8.15 -19.79
CA GLU A 180 10.42 6.95 -19.75
C GLU A 180 11.24 6.82 -18.45
N GLU A 181 11.76 7.94 -17.92
CA GLU A 181 12.50 7.95 -16.66
C GLU A 181 11.57 7.75 -15.47
N THR A 182 11.51 6.53 -14.98
CA THR A 182 10.67 6.18 -13.83
C THR A 182 11.51 5.52 -12.73
N GLN A 183 11.14 5.78 -11.47
CA GLN A 183 11.76 5.15 -10.30
C GLN A 183 10.65 4.46 -9.50
N SER A 184 10.78 3.16 -9.26
CA SER A 184 9.71 2.34 -8.69
C SER A 184 9.74 2.22 -7.15
N GLN A 185 10.80 2.73 -6.48
CA GLN A 185 10.93 2.67 -5.04
C GLN A 185 9.92 3.60 -4.36
N PRO A 186 9.01 3.09 -3.52
CA PRO A 186 8.06 3.93 -2.79
C PRO A 186 8.77 4.73 -1.70
N ARG A 187 8.22 5.90 -1.34
CA ARG A 187 8.72 6.75 -0.27
C ARG A 187 7.59 7.36 0.54
N LEU A 188 7.83 7.54 1.83
CA LEU A 188 6.97 8.27 2.76
C LEU A 188 7.70 9.48 3.32
N TYR A 189 6.95 10.49 3.67
CA TYR A 189 7.46 11.76 4.20
C TYR A 189 6.84 12.04 5.56
N PHE A 190 7.64 12.54 6.48
CA PHE A 190 7.26 12.73 7.88
C PHE A 190 7.51 14.17 8.32
N ASN A 191 6.64 14.69 9.17
CA ASN A 191 6.82 16.01 9.75
C ASN A 191 7.52 15.96 11.11
N SER A 192 7.88 17.15 11.64
CA SER A 192 8.61 17.27 12.90
C SER A 192 7.80 16.84 14.13
N ALA A 193 6.46 16.90 14.07
CA ALA A 193 5.61 16.47 15.18
C ALA A 193 5.58 14.93 15.29
N GLU A 194 5.45 14.25 14.14
CA GLU A 194 5.53 12.79 14.06
C GLU A 194 6.90 12.29 14.52
N THR A 195 7.98 12.92 14.06
CA THR A 195 9.35 12.57 14.46
C THR A 195 9.55 12.72 15.97
N ARG A 196 9.04 13.79 16.59
CA ARG A 196 9.10 13.97 18.06
C ARG A 196 8.32 12.89 18.78
N LYS A 197 7.09 12.61 18.37
CA LYS A 197 6.27 11.56 18.98
C LYS A 197 6.96 10.20 18.97
N ILE A 198 7.61 9.84 17.86
CA ILE A 198 8.35 8.57 17.77
C ILE A 198 9.62 8.62 18.62
N ALA A 199 10.32 9.75 18.71
CA ALA A 199 11.47 9.90 19.60
C ALA A 199 11.09 9.70 21.06
N ASP A 200 9.93 10.21 21.50
CA ASP A 200 9.41 10.00 22.86
C ASP A 200 9.06 8.52 23.10
N LEU A 201 8.44 7.86 22.13
CA LEU A 201 8.20 6.41 22.20
C LEU A 201 9.51 5.62 22.29
N MET A 202 10.55 6.03 21.57
CA MET A 202 11.85 5.37 21.61
C MET A 202 12.51 5.44 22.98
N GLN A 203 12.36 6.53 23.72
CA GLN A 203 12.86 6.61 25.09
C GLN A 203 12.23 5.55 26.00
N GLN A 204 10.98 5.20 25.76
CA GLN A 204 10.26 4.18 26.52
C GLN A 204 10.58 2.75 26.05
N TYR A 205 10.60 2.50 24.75
CA TYR A 205 10.66 1.15 24.19
C TYR A 205 12.07 0.69 23.81
N ARG A 206 13.01 1.61 23.59
CA ARG A 206 14.43 1.30 23.28
C ARG A 206 15.38 2.23 24.04
N PRO A 207 15.43 2.15 25.39
CA PRO A 207 16.28 3.02 26.19
C PRO A 207 17.77 2.81 25.90
N THR A 208 18.17 1.63 25.40
CA THR A 208 19.53 1.31 24.94
C THR A 208 19.50 0.78 23.52
N ARG A 209 20.56 1.04 22.73
CA ARG A 209 20.69 0.54 21.35
C ARG A 209 21.62 -0.67 21.23
N GLU A 210 21.85 -1.38 22.29
CA GLU A 210 22.83 -2.47 22.35
C GLU A 210 22.40 -3.71 21.56
N GLN A 211 21.09 -3.98 21.53
CA GLN A 211 20.54 -5.13 20.81
C GLN A 211 19.76 -4.71 19.56
N PRO A 212 19.82 -5.51 18.49
CA PRO A 212 18.93 -5.29 17.35
C PRO A 212 17.47 -5.49 17.71
N VAL A 213 16.58 -4.89 16.91
CA VAL A 213 15.14 -4.95 17.11
C VAL A 213 14.48 -5.71 15.97
N VAL A 214 13.76 -6.78 16.28
CA VAL A 214 12.84 -7.44 15.35
C VAL A 214 11.44 -6.95 15.62
N MET A 215 10.87 -6.23 14.65
CA MET A 215 9.47 -5.83 14.70
C MET A 215 8.61 -6.95 14.13
N VAL A 216 7.55 -7.37 14.83
CA VAL A 216 6.69 -8.50 14.42
C VAL A 216 5.25 -8.02 14.24
N LYS A 217 4.67 -8.30 13.06
CA LYS A 217 3.23 -8.12 12.78
C LYS A 217 2.63 -9.44 12.30
N SER A 218 1.96 -10.14 13.20
CA SER A 218 1.37 -11.46 12.94
C SER A 218 -0.02 -11.40 12.29
N GLY A 219 -0.82 -10.36 12.59
CA GLY A 219 -2.20 -10.25 12.13
C GLY A 219 -2.33 -10.05 10.61
N THR A 220 -3.42 -10.57 10.05
CA THR A 220 -3.84 -10.37 8.66
C THR A 220 -5.34 -10.09 8.61
N ARG A 221 -5.78 -9.34 7.60
CA ARG A 221 -7.21 -9.07 7.41
C ARG A 221 -8.05 -10.34 7.19
N ILE A 222 -7.48 -11.36 6.58
CA ILE A 222 -8.13 -12.65 6.30
C ILE A 222 -7.28 -13.73 6.96
N ALA A 223 -7.76 -14.27 8.08
CA ALA A 223 -7.01 -15.20 8.94
C ALA A 223 -6.39 -16.38 8.18
N LYS A 224 -7.12 -16.99 7.23
CA LYS A 224 -6.60 -18.11 6.41
C LYS A 224 -5.40 -17.76 5.51
N TRP A 225 -5.10 -16.50 5.35
CA TRP A 225 -3.94 -16.02 4.57
C TRP A 225 -2.74 -15.71 5.44
N GLY A 226 -2.87 -15.84 6.74
CA GLY A 226 -1.81 -15.63 7.70
C GLY A 226 -1.10 -16.92 8.08
N TRP A 227 0.17 -16.81 8.38
CA TRP A 227 0.90 -17.81 9.14
C TRP A 227 0.34 -17.88 10.55
N ARG A 228 0.24 -19.05 11.14
CA ARG A 228 -0.45 -19.25 12.43
C ARG A 228 0.27 -18.53 13.57
N TRP A 229 -0.51 -18.01 14.51
CA TRP A 229 0.03 -17.27 15.67
C TRP A 229 1.01 -18.12 16.49
N GLU A 230 0.71 -19.41 16.70
CA GLU A 230 1.54 -20.33 17.49
C GLU A 230 2.97 -20.44 16.92
N LYS A 231 3.09 -20.35 15.60
CA LYS A 231 4.40 -20.35 14.94
C LYS A 231 5.14 -19.02 15.12
N PHE A 232 4.44 -17.87 15.03
CA PHE A 232 5.01 -16.56 15.39
C PHE A 232 5.46 -16.56 16.84
N GLN A 233 4.62 -17.05 17.76
CA GLN A 233 4.92 -17.14 19.17
C GLN A 233 6.21 -17.93 19.40
N THR A 234 6.36 -19.10 18.81
CA THR A 234 7.59 -19.90 18.89
C THR A 234 8.83 -19.12 18.45
N VAL A 235 8.75 -18.39 17.32
CA VAL A 235 9.87 -17.56 16.84
C VAL A 235 10.19 -16.44 17.84
N ILE A 236 9.18 -15.75 18.35
CA ILE A 236 9.35 -14.68 19.35
C ILE A 236 10.01 -15.21 20.61
N GLU A 237 9.50 -16.32 21.18
CA GLU A 237 10.04 -16.94 22.40
C GLU A 237 11.52 -17.33 22.20
N ARG A 238 11.84 -17.95 21.08
CA ARG A 238 13.22 -18.34 20.75
C ARG A 238 14.17 -17.16 20.59
N LEU A 239 13.74 -16.07 19.92
CA LEU A 239 14.55 -14.86 19.79
C LEU A 239 14.85 -14.26 21.17
N LEU A 240 13.86 -14.20 22.07
CA LEU A 240 13.99 -13.68 23.42
C LEU A 240 14.82 -14.62 24.32
N GLU A 241 14.68 -15.95 24.20
CA GLU A 241 15.49 -16.95 24.92
C GLU A 241 16.97 -16.86 24.56
N LEU A 242 17.26 -16.72 23.27
CA LEU A 242 18.62 -16.62 22.74
C LEU A 242 19.27 -15.26 23.04
N ASP A 243 18.50 -14.30 23.56
CA ASP A 243 18.95 -12.92 23.83
C ASP A 243 19.63 -12.26 22.64
N LYS A 244 19.11 -12.51 21.41
CA LYS A 244 19.70 -12.03 20.16
C LYS A 244 19.08 -10.75 19.64
N ALA A 245 17.85 -10.42 20.07
CA ALA A 245 17.13 -9.24 19.65
C ALA A 245 16.07 -8.82 20.69
N GLN A 246 15.77 -7.54 20.74
CA GLN A 246 14.52 -7.05 21.30
C GLN A 246 13.40 -7.38 20.30
N VAL A 247 12.22 -7.72 20.80
CA VAL A 247 11.06 -8.00 19.94
C VAL A 247 9.96 -6.99 20.21
N TRP A 248 9.60 -6.24 19.18
CA TRP A 248 8.46 -5.32 19.20
C TRP A 248 7.27 -5.95 18.50
N LEU A 249 6.19 -6.17 19.23
CA LEU A 249 4.96 -6.73 18.68
C LEU A 249 4.00 -5.60 18.30
N VAL A 250 3.62 -5.56 17.02
CA VAL A 250 2.72 -4.55 16.46
C VAL A 250 1.30 -5.09 16.46
N ASN A 251 0.37 -4.31 17.01
CA ASN A 251 -1.06 -4.58 16.88
C ASN A 251 -1.69 -3.81 15.70
N GLY A 252 -2.87 -4.24 15.29
CA GLY A 252 -3.75 -3.51 14.39
C GLY A 252 -5.03 -3.11 15.13
N PRO A 253 -5.90 -2.29 14.48
CA PRO A 253 -7.17 -1.93 15.08
C PRO A 253 -7.98 -3.16 15.51
N GLY A 254 -8.29 -3.25 16.81
CA GLY A 254 -9.06 -4.34 17.39
C GLY A 254 -8.28 -5.60 17.75
N GLU A 255 -6.97 -5.68 17.51
CA GLU A 255 -6.13 -6.85 17.82
C GLU A 255 -5.50 -6.80 19.23
N GLU A 256 -5.51 -5.64 19.89
CA GLU A 256 -4.74 -5.42 21.13
C GLU A 256 -5.09 -6.41 22.26
N ALA A 257 -6.37 -6.58 22.56
CA ALA A 257 -6.82 -7.46 23.63
C ALA A 257 -6.46 -8.94 23.37
N GLU A 258 -6.56 -9.38 22.11
CA GLU A 258 -6.19 -10.73 21.69
C GLU A 258 -4.68 -10.95 21.86
N LEU A 259 -3.87 -10.02 21.40
CA LEU A 259 -2.41 -10.08 21.53
C LEU A 259 -1.96 -10.00 23.00
N GLN A 260 -2.57 -9.13 23.82
CA GLN A 260 -2.31 -9.08 25.28
C GLN A 260 -2.57 -10.43 25.95
N THR A 261 -3.68 -11.08 25.58
CA THR A 261 -4.03 -12.41 26.09
C THR A 261 -3.02 -13.46 25.62
N ALA A 262 -2.65 -13.41 24.33
CA ALA A 262 -1.72 -14.37 23.73
C ALA A 262 -0.32 -14.29 24.38
N ILE A 263 0.18 -13.10 24.69
CA ILE A 263 1.50 -12.92 25.30
C ILE A 263 1.50 -13.06 26.83
N ALA A 264 0.31 -13.04 27.48
CA ALA A 264 0.22 -13.10 28.94
C ALA A 264 0.88 -14.35 29.53
N ASN A 265 0.78 -15.47 28.83
CA ASN A 265 1.29 -16.78 29.24
C ASN A 265 2.73 -17.06 28.78
N MET A 266 3.37 -16.16 28.03
CA MET A 266 4.75 -16.31 27.61
C MET A 266 5.71 -16.09 28.79
N GLN A 267 6.75 -16.91 28.91
CA GLN A 267 7.77 -16.76 29.97
C GLN A 267 8.58 -15.48 29.78
N ARG A 268 9.01 -15.20 28.53
CA ARG A 268 9.62 -13.93 28.12
C ARG A 268 8.68 -13.24 27.16
N LYS A 269 8.34 -12.00 27.45
CA LYS A 269 7.31 -11.25 26.71
C LYS A 269 7.95 -10.28 25.73
N PRO A 270 7.46 -10.22 24.48
CA PRO A 270 7.81 -9.13 23.59
C PRO A 270 7.23 -7.81 24.11
N GLN A 271 7.78 -6.70 23.67
CA GLN A 271 7.21 -5.38 23.93
C GLN A 271 6.01 -5.16 22.99
N LEU A 272 4.80 -5.18 23.54
CA LEU A 272 3.60 -4.82 22.77
C LEU A 272 3.57 -3.29 22.60
N LEU A 273 3.66 -2.84 21.35
CA LEU A 273 3.59 -1.42 21.01
C LEU A 273 2.16 -0.88 21.17
N PRO A 274 1.98 0.41 21.45
CA PRO A 274 0.66 1.03 21.40
C PRO A 274 0.10 0.97 19.98
N LEU A 275 -1.22 1.19 19.83
CA LEU A 275 -1.81 1.33 18.50
C LEU A 275 -1.28 2.61 17.86
N LEU A 276 -0.62 2.46 16.72
CA LEU A 276 -0.04 3.54 15.93
C LEU A 276 -0.82 3.71 14.63
N THR A 277 -0.85 4.92 14.09
CA THR A 277 -1.27 5.13 12.71
C THR A 277 -0.28 4.47 11.76
N ALA A 278 -0.69 4.23 10.52
CA ALA A 278 0.20 3.61 9.54
C ALA A 278 1.46 4.45 9.28
N LYS A 279 1.35 5.79 9.34
CA LYS A 279 2.46 6.72 9.14
C LYS A 279 3.41 6.70 10.34
N GLU A 280 2.90 6.74 11.56
CA GLU A 280 3.69 6.60 12.78
C GLU A 280 4.42 5.26 12.85
N LEU A 281 3.73 4.18 12.45
CA LEU A 281 4.35 2.85 12.39
C LEU A 281 5.48 2.80 11.36
N ALA A 282 5.29 3.39 10.17
CA ALA A 282 6.34 3.47 9.15
C ALA A 282 7.57 4.24 9.68
N LEU A 283 7.35 5.34 10.40
CA LEU A 283 8.43 6.11 11.02
C LEU A 283 9.13 5.30 12.13
N LEU A 284 8.38 4.59 12.97
CA LEU A 284 8.95 3.72 13.99
C LEU A 284 9.73 2.54 13.39
N MET A 285 9.34 2.05 12.21
CA MET A 285 10.09 1.01 11.48
C MET A 285 11.51 1.43 11.12
N GLN A 286 11.81 2.73 11.00
CA GLN A 286 13.17 3.20 10.79
C GLN A 286 14.10 2.84 11.95
N GLU A 287 13.56 2.60 13.13
CA GLU A 287 14.29 2.25 14.34
C GLU A 287 14.42 0.74 14.58
N CYS A 288 13.74 -0.11 13.80
CA CYS A 288 13.95 -1.56 13.87
C CYS A 288 15.01 -2.00 12.84
N ASP A 289 15.56 -3.19 13.03
CA ASP A 289 16.55 -3.77 12.12
C ASP A 289 15.86 -4.66 11.07
N VAL A 290 14.83 -5.42 11.46
CA VAL A 290 14.07 -6.32 10.57
C VAL A 290 12.59 -6.31 10.94
N LEU A 291 11.71 -6.29 9.93
CA LEU A 291 10.30 -6.57 10.10
C LEU A 291 10.00 -8.04 9.77
N LEU A 292 9.38 -8.78 10.68
CA LEU A 292 8.76 -10.08 10.42
C LEU A 292 7.25 -9.88 10.26
N CYS A 293 6.69 -10.25 9.11
CA CYS A 293 5.24 -10.12 8.89
C CYS A 293 4.68 -11.12 7.89
N ASN A 294 3.37 -11.26 7.90
CA ASN A 294 2.63 -11.86 6.81
C ASN A 294 2.58 -10.92 5.58
N HIS A 295 2.26 -11.47 4.40
CA HIS A 295 2.01 -10.69 3.18
C HIS A 295 0.81 -9.74 3.38
N THR A 296 1.08 -8.54 3.84
CA THR A 296 0.10 -7.48 4.13
C THR A 296 0.64 -6.11 3.73
N GLY A 297 -0.21 -5.08 3.74
CA GLY A 297 0.18 -3.70 3.37
C GLY A 297 1.33 -3.12 4.20
N ILE A 298 1.58 -3.65 5.39
CA ILE A 298 2.66 -3.21 6.30
C ILE A 298 4.05 -3.48 5.73
N MET A 299 4.22 -4.57 4.97
CA MET A 299 5.45 -4.87 4.25
C MET A 299 5.86 -3.73 3.31
N HIS A 300 4.88 -3.10 2.67
CA HIS A 300 5.15 -1.97 1.77
C HIS A 300 5.52 -0.68 2.52
N LEU A 301 5.03 -0.51 3.77
CA LEU A 301 5.52 0.57 4.63
C LEU A 301 7.02 0.41 4.90
N ALA A 302 7.45 -0.81 5.25
CA ALA A 302 8.86 -1.10 5.46
C ALA A 302 9.68 -0.85 4.19
N SER A 303 9.17 -1.24 3.00
CA SER A 303 9.82 -0.92 1.73
C SER A 303 9.95 0.59 1.49
N ALA A 304 8.95 1.38 1.90
CA ALA A 304 8.96 2.83 1.71
C ALA A 304 9.89 3.59 2.66
N VAL A 305 10.34 2.95 3.73
CA VAL A 305 11.33 3.48 4.69
C VAL A 305 12.65 2.70 4.65
N ASP A 306 12.84 1.90 3.61
CA ASP A 306 14.03 1.11 3.32
C ASP A 306 14.45 0.17 4.46
N LYS A 307 13.48 -0.54 5.06
CA LYS A 307 13.73 -1.56 6.10
C LYS A 307 13.61 -2.97 5.57
N PRO A 308 14.58 -3.85 5.84
CA PRO A 308 14.52 -5.26 5.47
C PRO A 308 13.31 -5.96 6.07
N VAL A 309 12.71 -6.85 5.29
CA VAL A 309 11.50 -7.60 5.68
C VAL A 309 11.74 -9.09 5.53
N CYS A 310 11.48 -9.86 6.57
CA CYS A 310 11.23 -11.28 6.49
C CYS A 310 9.71 -11.46 6.33
N VAL A 311 9.24 -11.69 5.11
CA VAL A 311 7.81 -11.78 4.84
C VAL A 311 7.38 -13.20 4.52
N ILE A 312 6.25 -13.62 5.09
CA ILE A 312 5.65 -14.93 4.85
C ILE A 312 4.50 -14.80 3.85
N PHE A 313 4.68 -15.45 2.69
CA PHE A 313 3.68 -15.52 1.63
C PHE A 313 2.94 -16.86 1.70
N LYS A 314 1.68 -16.83 2.07
CA LYS A 314 0.78 -17.98 2.00
C LYS A 314 -0.09 -17.95 0.74
N HIS A 315 -0.20 -16.81 0.09
CA HIS A 315 -0.96 -16.61 -1.14
C HIS A 315 -0.45 -15.36 -1.87
N GLY A 316 -0.83 -15.23 -3.13
CA GLY A 316 -0.50 -14.06 -3.96
C GLY A 316 0.76 -14.26 -4.80
N GLU A 317 1.03 -13.28 -5.63
CA GLU A 317 2.14 -13.29 -6.59
C GLU A 317 3.33 -12.50 -6.02
N ILE A 318 4.40 -13.18 -5.67
CA ILE A 318 5.62 -12.56 -5.09
C ILE A 318 6.20 -11.51 -6.04
N LYS A 319 6.28 -11.79 -7.34
CA LYS A 319 6.78 -10.82 -8.34
C LYS A 319 5.99 -9.52 -8.35
N ARG A 320 4.71 -9.59 -8.05
CA ARG A 320 3.82 -8.43 -8.06
C ARG A 320 3.83 -7.66 -6.74
N TRP A 321 3.94 -8.36 -5.63
CA TRP A 321 3.69 -7.81 -4.30
C TRP A 321 4.86 -7.96 -3.33
N GLY A 322 5.99 -8.54 -3.73
CA GLY A 322 7.13 -8.73 -2.85
C GLY A 322 7.73 -7.40 -2.34
N PRO A 323 8.59 -7.44 -1.32
CA PRO A 323 9.31 -6.25 -0.87
C PRO A 323 10.27 -5.75 -1.96
N LEU A 324 10.48 -4.43 -2.03
CA LEU A 324 11.34 -3.80 -3.04
C LEU A 324 12.75 -3.51 -2.53
N ASN A 325 12.96 -3.47 -1.22
CA ASN A 325 14.25 -3.12 -0.64
C ASN A 325 15.20 -4.32 -0.57
N SER A 326 16.49 -4.02 -0.68
CA SER A 326 17.58 -5.00 -0.54
C SER A 326 17.58 -5.61 0.87
N GLY A 327 18.11 -6.81 0.99
CA GLY A 327 18.18 -7.51 2.29
C GLY A 327 16.87 -8.16 2.74
N SER A 328 15.75 -7.93 2.06
CA SER A 328 14.49 -8.60 2.37
C SER A 328 14.48 -10.06 1.94
N VAL A 329 13.81 -10.91 2.70
CA VAL A 329 13.65 -12.34 2.42
C VAL A 329 12.17 -12.69 2.34
N VAL A 330 11.79 -13.44 1.31
CA VAL A 330 10.44 -13.96 1.12
C VAL A 330 10.45 -15.46 1.43
N LEU A 331 9.64 -15.85 2.39
CA LEU A 331 9.39 -17.25 2.74
C LEU A 331 7.99 -17.66 2.28
N GLU A 332 7.86 -18.81 1.66
CA GLU A 332 6.58 -19.29 1.16
C GLU A 332 6.03 -20.42 2.05
N GLU A 333 4.77 -20.30 2.47
CA GLU A 333 3.98 -21.37 3.05
C GLU A 333 2.81 -21.68 2.11
N ARG A 334 3.01 -22.53 1.12
CA ARG A 334 1.97 -22.87 0.14
C ARG A 334 0.95 -23.84 0.70
N ASP A 335 1.42 -24.83 1.46
CA ASP A 335 0.59 -25.79 2.16
C ASP A 335 0.67 -25.50 3.67
N ASP A 336 -0.42 -25.75 4.38
CA ASP A 336 -0.45 -25.59 5.83
C ASP A 336 0.67 -26.42 6.47
N ASP A 337 1.43 -25.77 7.35
CA ASP A 337 2.58 -26.35 8.07
C ASP A 337 3.84 -26.65 7.25
N SER A 338 3.91 -26.28 5.97
CA SER A 338 5.13 -26.46 5.16
C SER A 338 6.30 -25.56 5.60
N LEU A 339 6.05 -24.43 6.26
CA LEU A 339 7.07 -23.52 6.78
C LEU A 339 7.21 -23.67 8.30
N SER A 340 8.39 -24.13 8.77
CA SER A 340 8.67 -24.29 10.19
C SER A 340 9.08 -22.97 10.87
N SER A 341 8.84 -22.89 12.19
CA SER A 341 9.33 -21.75 13.01
C SER A 341 10.86 -21.68 13.04
N ASP A 342 11.55 -22.81 12.98
CA ASP A 342 13.02 -22.84 12.95
C ASP A 342 13.57 -22.24 11.65
N THR A 343 12.93 -22.49 10.51
CA THR A 343 13.32 -21.84 9.24
C THR A 343 13.21 -20.33 9.32
N VAL A 344 12.10 -19.83 9.85
CA VAL A 344 11.87 -18.36 10.02
C VAL A 344 12.87 -17.77 11.01
N LEU A 345 13.11 -18.43 12.14
CA LEU A 345 14.09 -18.01 13.14
C LEU A 345 15.51 -17.92 12.56
N ASN A 346 15.96 -18.96 11.89
CA ASN A 346 17.29 -18.99 11.29
C ASN A 346 17.45 -17.88 10.24
N THR A 347 16.42 -17.65 9.40
CA THR A 347 16.40 -16.55 8.44
C THR A 347 16.55 -15.20 9.14
N LEU A 348 15.82 -14.94 10.23
CA LEU A 348 15.93 -13.69 10.98
C LEU A 348 17.34 -13.52 11.58
N LEU A 349 17.91 -14.57 12.16
CA LEU A 349 19.27 -14.54 12.72
C LEU A 349 20.33 -14.24 11.66
N GLU A 350 20.17 -14.80 10.45
CA GLU A 350 21.05 -14.50 9.31
C GLU A 350 20.91 -13.04 8.85
N MET A 351 19.68 -12.50 8.79
CA MET A 351 19.42 -11.11 8.43
C MET A 351 20.06 -10.15 9.42
N LEU A 352 19.89 -10.40 10.73
CA LEU A 352 20.48 -9.58 11.80
C LEU A 352 22.01 -9.61 11.82
N ASN A 353 22.63 -10.68 11.36
CA ASN A 353 24.11 -10.78 11.29
C ASN A 353 24.68 -10.01 10.08
N LYS A 354 23.93 -9.92 8.98
CA LYS A 354 24.38 -9.18 7.77
C LYS A 354 24.39 -7.66 7.95
N GLU A 355 23.55 -7.12 8.82
CA GLU A 355 23.56 -5.68 9.11
C GLU A 355 24.73 -5.23 10.00
N LYS A 356 25.47 -6.16 10.61
CA LYS A 356 26.64 -5.87 11.44
C LYS A 356 27.96 -5.90 10.66
N SER A 357 27.95 -6.35 9.43
CA SER A 357 29.12 -6.42 8.54
C SER A 357 29.08 -5.33 7.47
#